data_1946cfc7e66df22ba163afc70c2e2535
#
_entry.id   1946cfc7e66df22ba163afc70c2e2535
#
_cell.length_a   1.000
_cell.length_b   1.000
_cell.length_c   1.000
_cell.angle_alpha   90.00
_cell.angle_beta   90.00
_cell.angle_gamma   90.00
#
_symmetry.space_group_name_H-M   'P 1'
#
loop_
_entity.id
_entity.type
_entity.pdbx_description
1 polymer ?
#
loop_
_entity_poly.entity_id
_entity_poly.type
_entity_poly.pdbx_seq_one_letter_code
_entity_poly.pdbx_strand_id
1 'polypeptide(L)'
;MAEFRLQGPLSEVDVCQLKLGDIVYISGEAFTCRSRLQRYIFDERNTLPFSTESRNILIHNGPIVIRENRKWVLKSFMPTSSIRFEKWGAQSVEQWNLKMIVGKTTMGETTAEMMRRKKCVHVSPRSVSPNLWLSSIEVEDVYLFDELGSIEAAWFFKLKDLGPFIVDIDTEGNNYFDRFDDSIQKRKEEVLRDLGINPDYQFTKLY
;
A
#
# COMPACT_ATOMS: atom_id res chain seq x y z
N MET A 1 11.19 13.66 11.35
CA MET A 1 10.42 12.41 11.50
C MET A 1 9.46 12.63 12.66
N ALA A 2 8.21 12.91 12.34
CA ALA A 2 7.14 13.10 13.31
C ALA A 2 6.29 11.83 13.42
N GLU A 3 5.46 11.70 14.46
CA GLU A 3 4.54 10.59 14.65
C GLU A 3 3.10 11.13 14.60
N PHE A 4 2.26 10.47 13.80
CA PHE A 4 0.86 10.84 13.59
C PHE A 4 -0.06 9.66 13.89
N ARG A 5 -1.20 9.94 14.51
CA ARG A 5 -2.30 9.02 14.69
C ARG A 5 -3.50 9.55 13.93
N LEU A 6 -3.87 8.83 12.87
CA LEU A 6 -4.90 9.25 11.93
C LEU A 6 -6.17 8.44 12.12
N GLN A 7 -7.30 9.12 11.97
CA GLN A 7 -8.64 8.52 12.05
C GLN A 7 -9.33 8.60 10.68
N GLY A 8 -9.55 7.46 10.05
CA GLY A 8 -10.34 7.37 8.81
C GLY A 8 -11.84 7.61 9.00
N PRO A 9 -12.56 8.07 7.96
CA PRO A 9 -12.05 8.41 6.65
C PRO A 9 -11.13 9.64 6.68
N LEU A 10 -10.03 9.59 5.91
CA LEU A 10 -9.02 10.65 5.91
C LEU A 10 -9.48 11.84 5.06
N SER A 11 -9.22 13.05 5.54
CA SER A 11 -9.36 14.29 4.79
C SER A 11 -8.05 14.68 4.09
N GLU A 12 -8.11 15.68 3.19
CA GLU A 12 -6.90 16.26 2.61
C GLU A 12 -6.01 16.90 3.66
N VAL A 13 -6.61 17.51 4.67
CA VAL A 13 -5.85 18.12 5.78
C VAL A 13 -5.03 17.07 6.53
N ASP A 14 -5.61 15.88 6.75
CA ASP A 14 -4.93 14.78 7.46
C ASP A 14 -3.69 14.29 6.71
N VAL A 15 -3.75 14.21 5.39
CA VAL A 15 -2.64 13.67 4.59
C VAL A 15 -1.64 14.73 4.13
N CYS A 16 -2.06 15.98 3.94
CA CYS A 16 -1.16 17.07 3.49
C CYS A 16 -0.14 17.50 4.57
N GLN A 17 -0.38 17.19 5.83
CA GLN A 17 0.59 17.45 6.89
C GLN A 17 1.74 16.42 6.93
N LEU A 18 1.56 15.26 6.30
CA LEU A 18 2.53 14.16 6.30
C LEU A 18 3.68 14.43 5.35
N LYS A 19 4.88 14.08 5.78
CA LYS A 19 6.12 14.21 5.00
C LYS A 19 6.85 12.88 4.92
N LEU A 20 7.71 12.75 3.90
CA LEU A 20 8.54 11.56 3.75
C LEU A 20 9.29 11.22 5.04
N GLY A 21 9.19 9.96 5.44
CA GLY A 21 9.82 9.42 6.64
C GLY A 21 9.02 9.60 7.93
N ASP A 22 7.90 10.30 7.91
CA ASP A 22 7.02 10.38 9.09
C ASP A 22 6.40 9.04 9.42
N ILE A 23 6.12 8.84 10.70
CA ILE A 23 5.54 7.60 11.25
C ILE A 23 4.05 7.78 11.41
N VAL A 24 3.28 6.80 10.92
CA VAL A 24 1.81 6.85 10.94
C VAL A 24 1.24 5.61 11.61
N TYR A 25 0.25 5.85 12.46
CA TYR A 25 -0.69 4.85 12.98
C TYR A 25 -2.10 5.19 12.50
N ILE A 26 -2.87 4.17 12.13
CA ILE A 26 -4.15 4.35 11.44
C ILE A 26 -5.26 3.66 12.22
N SER A 27 -6.36 4.37 12.42
CA SER A 27 -7.63 3.84 12.93
C SER A 27 -8.75 4.14 11.96
N GLY A 28 -9.86 3.40 12.01
CA GLY A 28 -11.02 3.58 11.13
C GLY A 28 -11.20 2.44 10.15
N GLU A 29 -11.99 2.68 9.12
CA GLU A 29 -12.34 1.66 8.13
C GLU A 29 -11.37 1.67 6.94
N ALA A 30 -11.01 0.47 6.48
CA ALA A 30 -10.17 0.27 5.31
C ALA A 30 -10.64 -0.96 4.52
N PHE A 31 -10.20 -1.07 3.27
CA PHE A 31 -10.45 -2.27 2.47
C PHE A 31 -9.16 -2.79 1.83
N THR A 32 -9.15 -4.10 1.55
CA THR A 32 -8.02 -4.72 0.87
C THR A 32 -8.24 -4.78 -0.63
N CYS A 33 -7.14 -4.71 -1.37
CA CYS A 33 -7.13 -4.92 -2.80
C CYS A 33 -5.83 -5.59 -3.26
N ARG A 34 -5.96 -6.44 -4.28
CA ARG A 34 -4.87 -7.01 -5.04
C ARG A 34 -5.16 -7.01 -6.53
N SER A 35 -4.27 -7.61 -7.31
CA SER A 35 -4.27 -7.55 -8.77
C SER A 35 -5.56 -8.07 -9.42
N ARG A 36 -6.17 -9.13 -8.92
CA ARG A 36 -7.41 -9.65 -9.52
C ARG A 36 -8.59 -8.72 -9.32
N LEU A 37 -8.72 -8.08 -8.14
CA LEU A 37 -9.75 -7.08 -7.91
C LEU A 37 -9.56 -5.87 -8.83
N GLN A 38 -8.34 -5.35 -8.96
CA GLN A 38 -8.06 -4.23 -9.86
C GLN A 38 -8.32 -4.60 -11.32
N ARG A 39 -7.89 -5.78 -11.74
CA ARG A 39 -8.18 -6.30 -13.07
C ARG A 39 -9.69 -6.42 -13.31
N TYR A 40 -10.43 -7.00 -12.37
CA TYR A 40 -11.86 -7.16 -12.44
C TYR A 40 -12.59 -5.81 -12.65
N ILE A 41 -12.15 -4.78 -11.91
CA ILE A 41 -12.75 -3.44 -12.01
C ILE A 41 -12.27 -2.72 -13.28
N PHE A 42 -10.97 -2.60 -13.52
CA PHE A 42 -10.42 -1.70 -14.52
C PHE A 42 -10.26 -2.32 -15.91
N ASP A 43 -9.79 -3.56 -15.99
CA ASP A 43 -9.59 -4.22 -17.29
C ASP A 43 -10.89 -4.88 -17.79
N GLU A 44 -11.67 -5.49 -16.91
CA GLU A 44 -12.93 -6.18 -17.23
C GLU A 44 -14.15 -5.24 -17.13
N ARG A 45 -13.94 -3.97 -16.69
CA ARG A 45 -14.95 -2.90 -16.61
C ARG A 45 -16.15 -3.21 -15.71
N ASN A 46 -15.94 -3.97 -14.67
CA ASN A 46 -16.97 -4.17 -13.64
C ASN A 46 -17.00 -2.97 -12.67
N THR A 47 -18.09 -2.85 -11.93
CA THR A 47 -18.23 -1.81 -10.89
C THR A 47 -17.83 -2.35 -9.53
N LEU A 48 -17.24 -1.48 -8.71
CA LEU A 48 -16.97 -1.81 -7.31
C LEU A 48 -18.31 -1.96 -6.57
N PRO A 49 -18.58 -3.08 -5.87
CA PRO A 49 -19.88 -3.33 -5.26
C PRO A 49 -20.12 -2.58 -3.95
N PHE A 50 -19.27 -1.61 -3.62
CA PHE A 50 -19.35 -0.80 -2.40
C PHE A 50 -18.83 0.62 -2.64
N SER A 51 -19.21 1.56 -1.76
CA SER A 51 -18.68 2.93 -1.77
C SER A 51 -17.34 3.01 -1.01
N THR A 52 -16.44 3.84 -1.52
CA THR A 52 -15.16 4.16 -0.89
C THR A 52 -15.17 5.47 -0.11
N GLU A 53 -16.30 6.18 -0.05
CA GLU A 53 -16.42 7.48 0.64
C GLU A 53 -16.06 7.40 2.12
N SER A 54 -16.53 6.38 2.83
CA SER A 54 -16.18 6.13 4.23
C SER A 54 -14.91 5.29 4.41
N ARG A 55 -14.33 4.76 3.32
CA ARG A 55 -13.23 3.79 3.30
C ARG A 55 -12.16 4.18 2.30
N ASN A 56 -11.62 5.38 2.43
CA ASN A 56 -10.61 5.91 1.50
C ASN A 56 -9.16 5.51 1.83
N ILE A 57 -9.02 4.45 2.63
CA ILE A 57 -7.75 3.79 2.95
C ILE A 57 -7.74 2.43 2.27
N LEU A 58 -6.85 2.27 1.31
CA LEU A 58 -6.62 1.00 0.61
C LEU A 58 -5.44 0.27 1.22
N ILE A 59 -5.58 -1.04 1.43
CA ILE A 59 -4.47 -1.88 1.86
C ILE A 59 -4.16 -2.91 0.77
N HIS A 60 -2.98 -2.85 0.20
CA HIS A 60 -2.49 -3.88 -0.70
C HIS A 60 -2.16 -5.13 0.12
N ASN A 61 -3.15 -6.01 0.26
CA ASN A 61 -3.05 -7.22 1.08
C ASN A 61 -3.96 -8.32 0.54
N GLY A 62 -3.50 -9.56 0.68
CA GLY A 62 -4.33 -10.77 0.62
C GLY A 62 -4.23 -11.47 1.97
N PRO A 63 -5.17 -11.21 2.88
CA PRO A 63 -5.12 -11.74 4.23
C PRO A 63 -5.40 -13.24 4.24
N ILE A 64 -4.92 -13.93 5.28
CA ILE A 64 -5.39 -15.28 5.61
C ILE A 64 -6.49 -15.13 6.64
N VAL A 65 -7.71 -15.42 6.20
CA VAL A 65 -8.93 -15.35 7.01
C VAL A 65 -9.60 -16.71 7.00
N ILE A 66 -10.05 -17.17 8.14
CA ILE A 66 -10.83 -18.40 8.28
C ILE A 66 -12.19 -18.10 8.89
N ARG A 67 -13.13 -19.04 8.76
CA ARG A 67 -14.45 -18.93 9.36
C ARG A 67 -14.53 -19.78 10.60
N GLU A 68 -14.67 -19.14 11.76
CA GLU A 68 -14.85 -19.79 13.05
C GLU A 68 -16.17 -19.33 13.68
N ASN A 69 -17.03 -20.26 14.07
CA ASN A 69 -18.32 -19.95 14.70
C ASN A 69 -19.15 -18.90 13.92
N ARG A 70 -19.18 -19.05 12.60
CA ARG A 70 -19.85 -18.12 11.66
C ARG A 70 -19.25 -16.70 11.58
N LYS A 71 -18.10 -16.45 12.20
CA LYS A 71 -17.38 -15.18 12.15
C LYS A 71 -16.12 -15.32 11.33
N TRP A 72 -15.73 -14.26 10.64
CA TRP A 72 -14.43 -14.18 9.98
C TRP A 72 -13.34 -13.86 11.00
N VAL A 73 -12.28 -14.63 11.02
CA VAL A 73 -11.15 -14.49 11.95
C VAL A 73 -9.86 -14.35 11.16
N LEU A 74 -9.20 -13.22 11.34
CA LEU A 74 -7.90 -12.94 10.71
C LEU A 74 -6.81 -13.79 11.35
N LYS A 75 -6.07 -14.55 10.55
CA LYS A 75 -4.96 -15.42 10.99
C LYS A 75 -3.59 -14.91 10.55
N SER A 76 -3.55 -14.14 9.47
CA SER A 76 -2.29 -13.55 8.99
C SER A 76 -2.60 -12.29 8.17
N PHE A 77 -1.80 -11.26 8.40
CA PHE A 77 -1.92 -9.99 7.71
C PHE A 77 -0.54 -9.40 7.45
N MET A 78 -0.23 -9.17 6.19
CA MET A 78 1.01 -8.49 5.79
C MET A 78 0.79 -7.76 4.47
N PRO A 79 0.99 -6.45 4.40
CA PRO A 79 0.92 -5.72 3.16
C PRO A 79 1.81 -6.33 2.07
N THR A 80 1.31 -6.34 0.85
CA THR A 80 2.00 -6.84 -0.36
C THR A 80 2.77 -5.71 -1.03
N SER A 81 3.79 -6.04 -1.85
CA SER A 81 4.56 -5.05 -2.61
C SER A 81 3.68 -4.28 -3.58
N SER A 82 3.55 -2.97 -3.35
CA SER A 82 2.63 -2.08 -4.05
C SER A 82 3.01 -1.84 -5.50
N ILE A 83 4.30 -1.83 -5.84
CA ILE A 83 4.78 -1.65 -7.22
C ILE A 83 4.19 -2.66 -8.22
N ARG A 84 3.75 -3.82 -7.74
CA ARG A 84 3.09 -4.84 -8.56
C ARG A 84 1.74 -4.39 -9.10
N PHE A 85 1.17 -3.35 -8.52
CA PHE A 85 -0.15 -2.80 -8.86
C PHE A 85 -0.06 -1.46 -9.61
N GLU A 86 1.14 -1.05 -10.00
CA GLU A 86 1.39 0.22 -10.70
C GLU A 86 0.49 0.41 -11.92
N LYS A 87 0.25 -0.66 -12.68
CA LYS A 87 -0.63 -0.63 -13.86
C LYS A 87 -1.99 0.01 -13.59
N TRP A 88 -2.54 -0.17 -12.39
CA TRP A 88 -3.88 0.31 -11.99
C TRP A 88 -3.83 1.34 -10.86
N GLY A 89 -2.64 1.67 -10.36
CA GLY A 89 -2.46 2.51 -9.18
C GLY A 89 -3.08 3.88 -9.34
N ALA A 90 -2.77 4.58 -10.43
CA ALA A 90 -3.33 5.90 -10.72
C ALA A 90 -4.87 5.88 -10.83
N GLN A 91 -5.43 4.87 -11.52
CA GLN A 91 -6.87 4.69 -11.63
C GLN A 91 -7.52 4.42 -10.28
N SER A 92 -6.89 3.59 -9.43
CA SER A 92 -7.37 3.29 -8.08
C SER A 92 -7.43 4.57 -7.22
N VAL A 93 -6.36 5.37 -7.23
CA VAL A 93 -6.32 6.63 -6.49
C VAL A 93 -7.42 7.60 -6.95
N GLU A 94 -7.61 7.72 -8.27
CA GLU A 94 -8.57 8.65 -8.84
C GLU A 94 -10.01 8.21 -8.64
N GLN A 95 -10.35 7.00 -9.09
CA GLN A 95 -11.75 6.55 -9.14
C GLN A 95 -12.31 6.19 -7.77
N TRP A 96 -11.44 5.71 -6.86
CA TRP A 96 -11.84 5.36 -5.50
C TRP A 96 -11.60 6.49 -4.50
N ASN A 97 -11.16 7.67 -4.98
CA ASN A 97 -10.87 8.86 -4.15
C ASN A 97 -10.01 8.53 -2.93
N LEU A 98 -8.96 7.73 -3.13
CA LEU A 98 -8.09 7.28 -2.04
C LEU A 98 -7.32 8.45 -1.45
N LYS A 99 -7.14 8.42 -0.13
CA LYS A 99 -6.27 9.33 0.61
C LYS A 99 -5.02 8.63 1.16
N MET A 100 -5.06 7.30 1.25
CA MET A 100 -3.90 6.53 1.67
C MET A 100 -3.89 5.14 1.02
N ILE A 101 -2.70 4.72 0.60
CA ILE A 101 -2.40 3.32 0.24
C ILE A 101 -1.39 2.78 1.25
N VAL A 102 -1.72 1.65 1.85
CA VAL A 102 -0.82 0.88 2.72
C VAL A 102 -0.28 -0.30 1.95
N GLY A 103 1.03 -0.36 1.76
CA GLY A 103 1.66 -1.45 1.05
C GLY A 103 3.12 -1.65 1.45
N LYS A 104 3.83 -2.56 0.80
CA LYS A 104 5.30 -2.69 0.88
C LYS A 104 5.95 -2.08 -0.35
N THR A 105 7.23 -1.79 -0.26
CA THR A 105 7.98 -1.10 -1.31
C THR A 105 7.39 0.29 -1.57
N THR A 106 7.18 0.63 -2.81
CA THR A 106 6.64 1.93 -3.23
C THR A 106 5.69 1.75 -4.41
N MET A 107 5.20 2.84 -4.97
CA MET A 107 4.51 2.89 -6.26
C MET A 107 5.42 3.57 -7.29
N GLY A 108 5.10 3.42 -8.57
CA GLY A 108 5.82 4.06 -9.66
C GLY A 108 5.38 5.51 -9.89
N GLU A 109 6.05 6.14 -10.86
CA GLU A 109 5.92 7.57 -11.16
C GLU A 109 4.49 7.97 -11.54
N THR A 110 3.80 7.16 -12.36
CA THR A 110 2.43 7.45 -12.79
C THR A 110 1.46 7.49 -11.61
N THR A 111 1.60 6.57 -10.67
CA THR A 111 0.78 6.55 -9.46
C THR A 111 1.16 7.68 -8.51
N ALA A 112 2.45 7.97 -8.32
CA ALA A 112 2.92 9.07 -7.47
C ALA A 112 2.41 10.44 -7.97
N GLU A 113 2.40 10.67 -9.28
CA GLU A 113 1.82 11.90 -9.86
C GLU A 113 0.30 11.98 -9.61
N MET A 114 -0.44 10.88 -9.72
CA MET A 114 -1.86 10.89 -9.39
C MET A 114 -2.09 11.11 -7.89
N MET A 115 -1.24 10.55 -7.01
CA MET A 115 -1.27 10.81 -5.57
C MET A 115 -1.06 12.30 -5.28
N ARG A 116 -0.12 12.95 -5.95
CA ARG A 116 0.11 14.40 -5.85
C ARG A 116 -1.15 15.18 -6.20
N ARG A 117 -1.80 14.83 -7.31
CA ARG A 117 -3.02 15.51 -7.80
C ARG A 117 -4.23 15.33 -6.90
N LYS A 118 -4.39 14.15 -6.32
CA LYS A 118 -5.57 13.77 -5.50
C LYS A 118 -5.31 13.91 -4.00
N LYS A 119 -4.11 14.38 -3.61
CA LYS A 119 -3.67 14.45 -2.23
C LYS A 119 -3.85 13.10 -1.52
N CYS A 120 -3.07 12.13 -1.96
CA CYS A 120 -2.99 10.78 -1.44
C CYS A 120 -1.55 10.47 -1.02
N VAL A 121 -1.35 9.64 -0.03
CA VAL A 121 -0.03 9.20 0.43
C VAL A 121 0.12 7.68 0.30
N HIS A 122 1.36 7.22 0.14
CA HIS A 122 1.70 5.80 0.30
C HIS A 122 2.49 5.61 1.59
N VAL A 123 2.18 4.53 2.32
CA VAL A 123 2.86 4.20 3.56
C VAL A 123 3.28 2.73 3.59
N SER A 124 4.51 2.49 4.07
CA SER A 124 5.11 1.16 4.17
C SER A 124 5.36 0.74 5.62
N PRO A 125 5.27 -0.56 5.96
CA PRO A 125 5.55 -1.06 7.30
C PRO A 125 7.03 -0.92 7.65
N ARG A 126 7.34 -0.60 8.92
CA ARG A 126 8.71 -0.61 9.44
C ARG A 126 9.26 -2.02 9.66
N SER A 127 8.40 -3.00 9.79
CA SER A 127 8.80 -4.39 9.97
C SER A 127 7.88 -5.33 9.23
N VAL A 128 8.33 -6.56 9.02
CA VAL A 128 7.61 -7.60 8.31
C VAL A 128 7.36 -8.79 9.24
N SER A 129 6.22 -8.76 9.92
CA SER A 129 5.72 -9.88 10.70
C SER A 129 4.21 -10.04 10.47
N PRO A 130 3.76 -11.17 9.92
CA PRO A 130 2.34 -11.36 9.55
C PRO A 130 1.39 -11.44 10.75
N ASN A 131 1.92 -11.53 11.96
CA ASN A 131 1.13 -11.65 13.17
C ASN A 131 1.17 -10.38 14.06
N LEU A 132 1.99 -9.40 13.69
CA LEU A 132 2.22 -8.21 14.50
C LEU A 132 0.95 -7.40 14.77
N TRP A 133 0.05 -7.33 13.79
CA TRP A 133 -1.11 -6.44 13.81
C TRP A 133 -2.46 -7.15 13.96
N LEU A 134 -2.48 -8.45 14.27
CA LEU A 134 -3.74 -9.18 14.35
C LEU A 134 -4.72 -8.61 15.38
N SER A 135 -4.20 -8.09 16.49
CA SER A 135 -5.02 -7.43 17.52
C SER A 135 -5.49 -6.01 17.15
N SER A 136 -4.91 -5.42 16.11
CA SER A 136 -5.25 -4.08 15.62
C SER A 136 -6.27 -4.11 14.49
N ILE A 137 -6.72 -5.30 14.06
CA ILE A 137 -7.57 -5.47 12.88
C ILE A 137 -8.75 -6.36 13.22
N GLU A 138 -9.95 -5.84 13.01
CA GLU A 138 -11.19 -6.62 13.02
C GLU A 138 -11.72 -6.78 11.60
N VAL A 139 -12.11 -8.00 11.24
CA VAL A 139 -12.73 -8.28 9.93
C VAL A 139 -14.21 -7.97 10.02
N GLU A 140 -14.70 -7.00 9.27
CA GLU A 140 -16.11 -6.59 9.27
C GLU A 140 -16.91 -7.32 8.20
N ASP A 141 -16.40 -7.34 6.95
CA ASP A 141 -17.12 -7.89 5.81
C ASP A 141 -16.16 -8.31 4.69
N VAL A 142 -16.70 -8.95 3.65
CA VAL A 142 -15.96 -9.33 2.44
C VAL A 142 -16.87 -9.22 1.21
N TYR A 143 -16.33 -8.68 0.13
CA TYR A 143 -17.00 -8.57 -1.17
C TYR A 143 -16.22 -9.31 -2.25
N LEU A 144 -16.94 -9.87 -3.20
CA LEU A 144 -16.39 -10.62 -4.33
C LEU A 144 -15.56 -11.86 -3.89
N PHE A 145 -15.97 -12.49 -2.77
CA PHE A 145 -15.27 -13.66 -2.25
C PHE A 145 -15.40 -14.88 -3.18
N ASP A 146 -16.59 -15.11 -3.68
CA ASP A 146 -16.85 -16.26 -4.56
C ASP A 146 -16.25 -16.06 -5.96
N GLU A 147 -16.21 -14.82 -6.45
CA GLU A 147 -15.70 -14.47 -7.78
C GLU A 147 -14.17 -14.44 -7.84
N LEU A 148 -13.54 -13.92 -6.79
CA LEU A 148 -12.09 -13.66 -6.80
C LEU A 148 -11.30 -14.60 -5.91
N GLY A 149 -11.94 -15.25 -4.96
CA GLY A 149 -11.33 -16.10 -3.97
C GLY A 149 -10.75 -15.31 -2.78
N SER A 150 -10.52 -16.02 -1.68
CA SER A 150 -10.18 -15.45 -0.37
C SER A 150 -9.04 -14.42 -0.37
N ILE A 151 -7.97 -14.65 -1.14
CA ILE A 151 -6.78 -13.78 -1.14
C ILE A 151 -6.98 -12.50 -1.97
N GLU A 152 -7.84 -12.55 -2.97
CA GLU A 152 -8.04 -11.46 -3.95
C GLU A 152 -9.34 -10.70 -3.72
N ALA A 153 -10.21 -11.18 -2.83
CA ALA A 153 -11.45 -10.52 -2.44
C ALA A 153 -11.19 -9.19 -1.73
N ALA A 154 -12.17 -8.31 -1.75
CA ALA A 154 -12.13 -7.06 -0.99
C ALA A 154 -12.59 -7.31 0.45
N TRP A 155 -11.65 -7.43 1.36
CA TRP A 155 -11.92 -7.52 2.79
C TRP A 155 -12.09 -6.15 3.40
N PHE A 156 -13.10 -5.98 4.22
CA PHE A 156 -13.34 -4.77 5.01
C PHE A 156 -12.82 -4.96 6.41
N PHE A 157 -11.98 -4.02 6.81
CA PHE A 157 -11.34 -4.03 8.11
C PHE A 157 -11.68 -2.78 8.91
N LYS A 158 -11.94 -2.98 10.18
CA LYS A 158 -11.87 -1.93 11.18
C LYS A 158 -10.51 -1.96 11.85
N LEU A 159 -9.81 -0.86 11.73
CA LEU A 159 -8.45 -0.69 12.23
C LEU A 159 -8.45 0.04 13.57
N LYS A 160 -7.57 -0.38 14.47
CA LYS A 160 -7.32 0.28 15.73
C LYS A 160 -5.83 0.44 15.92
N ASP A 161 -5.36 1.68 15.77
CA ASP A 161 -3.96 2.07 15.96
C ASP A 161 -2.97 1.17 15.18
N LEU A 162 -3.34 0.84 13.95
CA LEU A 162 -2.56 -0.03 13.08
C LEU A 162 -1.30 0.69 12.62
N GLY A 163 -0.14 0.14 12.92
CA GLY A 163 1.17 0.71 12.58
C GLY A 163 2.30 0.10 13.44
N PRO A 164 3.49 0.69 13.44
CA PRO A 164 3.90 1.91 12.72
C PRO A 164 4.12 1.68 11.23
N PHE A 165 3.70 2.63 10.42
CA PHE A 165 4.05 2.75 9.01
C PHE A 165 4.94 3.98 8.78
N ILE A 166 5.71 3.99 7.69
CA ILE A 166 6.53 5.12 7.24
C ILE A 166 5.91 5.68 5.98
N VAL A 167 5.75 7.01 5.91
CA VAL A 167 5.36 7.70 4.67
C VAL A 167 6.49 7.60 3.66
N ASP A 168 6.27 6.91 2.55
CA ASP A 168 7.25 6.73 1.48
C ASP A 168 6.89 7.45 0.17
N ILE A 169 5.61 7.82 -0.03
CA ILE A 169 5.21 8.82 -1.02
C ILE A 169 4.32 9.84 -0.33
N ASP A 170 4.69 11.12 -0.40
CA ASP A 170 3.92 12.23 0.17
C ASP A 170 2.93 12.84 -0.82
N THR A 171 2.12 13.80 -0.35
CA THR A 171 1.11 14.49 -1.18
C THR A 171 1.69 15.46 -2.22
N GLU A 172 3.00 15.66 -2.24
CA GLU A 172 3.72 16.41 -3.28
C GLU A 172 4.29 15.49 -4.36
N GLY A 173 4.09 14.17 -4.22
CA GLY A 173 4.59 13.15 -5.15
C GLY A 173 6.07 12.80 -4.96
N ASN A 174 6.68 13.29 -3.88
CA ASN A 174 8.05 12.88 -3.56
C ASN A 174 8.04 11.41 -3.11
N ASN A 175 9.02 10.64 -3.59
CA ASN A 175 9.17 9.24 -3.27
C ASN A 175 10.47 9.02 -2.48
N TYR A 176 10.35 8.37 -1.34
CA TYR A 176 11.49 8.10 -0.45
C TYR A 176 12.52 7.17 -1.10
N PHE A 177 12.08 6.23 -1.92
CA PHE A 177 12.96 5.27 -2.59
C PHE A 177 13.79 5.92 -3.70
N ASP A 178 13.23 6.87 -4.45
CA ASP A 178 13.94 7.59 -5.52
C ASP A 178 15.14 8.36 -4.96
N ARG A 179 15.00 8.95 -3.77
CA ARG A 179 16.12 9.63 -3.10
C ARG A 179 17.28 8.71 -2.74
N PHE A 180 16.98 7.44 -2.45
CA PHE A 180 18.03 6.45 -2.18
C PHE A 180 18.68 5.92 -3.44
N ASP A 181 17.94 5.76 -4.52
CA ASP A 181 18.46 5.21 -5.78
C ASP A 181 19.61 6.06 -6.32
N ASP A 182 19.52 7.38 -6.30
CA ASP A 182 20.60 8.27 -6.73
C ASP A 182 21.87 8.08 -5.89
N SER A 183 21.73 7.93 -4.59
CA SER A 183 22.88 7.73 -3.69
C SER A 183 23.48 6.32 -3.83
N ILE A 184 22.62 5.32 -4.06
CA ILE A 184 23.03 3.92 -4.29
C ILE A 184 23.78 3.80 -5.62
N GLN A 185 23.29 4.43 -6.70
CA GLN A 185 23.98 4.37 -8.00
C GLN A 185 25.37 5.00 -7.94
N LYS A 186 25.52 6.14 -7.28
CA LYS A 186 26.86 6.75 -7.06
C LYS A 186 27.81 5.83 -6.30
N ARG A 187 27.37 5.24 -5.20
CA ARG A 187 28.19 4.32 -4.39
C ARG A 187 28.44 2.98 -5.09
N LYS A 188 27.51 2.53 -5.92
CA LYS A 188 27.64 1.28 -6.67
C LYS A 188 28.88 1.29 -7.56
N GLU A 189 29.12 2.37 -8.29
CA GLU A 189 30.30 2.48 -9.16
C GLU A 189 31.63 2.41 -8.38
N GLU A 190 31.68 3.05 -7.21
CA GLU A 190 32.84 2.97 -6.30
C GLU A 190 33.07 1.55 -5.82
N VAL A 191 32.00 0.91 -5.29
CA VAL A 191 32.08 -0.46 -4.78
C VAL A 191 32.47 -1.47 -5.86
N LEU A 192 31.89 -1.36 -7.07
CA LEU A 192 32.25 -2.25 -8.17
C LEU A 192 33.73 -2.10 -8.58
N ARG A 193 34.26 -0.88 -8.56
CA ARG A 193 35.66 -0.60 -8.82
C ARG A 193 36.56 -1.19 -7.72
N ASP A 194 36.20 -1.00 -6.45
CA ASP A 194 36.95 -1.54 -5.30
C ASP A 194 36.98 -3.07 -5.29
N LEU A 195 35.90 -3.69 -5.78
CA LEU A 195 35.80 -5.14 -5.96
C LEU A 195 36.51 -5.67 -7.23
N GLY A 196 37.07 -4.78 -8.06
CA GLY A 196 37.73 -5.16 -9.33
C GLY A 196 36.75 -5.71 -10.37
N ILE A 197 35.48 -5.36 -10.28
CA ILE A 197 34.47 -5.78 -11.25
C ILE A 197 34.56 -4.87 -12.50
N ASN A 198 34.63 -5.48 -13.68
CA ASN A 198 34.69 -4.73 -14.92
C ASN A 198 33.48 -3.79 -15.06
N PRO A 199 33.68 -2.50 -15.39
CA PRO A 199 32.56 -1.56 -15.62
C PRO A 199 31.55 -2.03 -16.68
N ASP A 200 32.00 -2.81 -17.65
CA ASP A 200 31.15 -3.37 -18.73
C ASP A 200 30.40 -4.64 -18.32
N TYR A 201 30.57 -5.10 -17.07
CA TYR A 201 29.89 -6.29 -16.58
C TYR A 201 28.37 -6.08 -16.53
N GLN A 202 27.65 -6.88 -17.27
CA GLN A 202 26.19 -6.86 -17.27
C GLN A 202 25.64 -7.85 -16.25
N PHE A 203 24.99 -7.33 -15.24
CA PHE A 203 24.26 -8.15 -14.28
C PHE A 203 23.04 -8.78 -14.94
N THR A 204 22.81 -10.06 -14.66
CA THR A 204 21.60 -10.74 -15.11
C THR A 204 20.37 -10.05 -14.53
N LYS A 205 19.49 -9.55 -15.40
CA LYS A 205 18.18 -9.06 -14.97
C LYS A 205 17.33 -10.28 -14.61
N LEU A 206 16.87 -10.34 -13.37
CA LEU A 206 16.04 -11.45 -12.87
C LEU A 206 14.55 -11.30 -13.26
N TYR A 207 14.17 -10.16 -13.84
CA TYR A 207 12.77 -9.85 -14.23
C TYR A 207 12.76 -9.08 -15.57
#